data_d15b25f1cf1b2c7536a6cf02ebf22100
#
_entry.id   d15b25f1cf1b2c7536a6cf02ebf22100
#
_cell.length_a   1.000
_cell.length_b   1.000
_cell.length_c   1.000
_cell.angle_alpha   90.00
_cell.angle_beta   90.00
_cell.angle_gamma   90.00
#
_symmetry.space_group_name_H-M   'P 1'
#
loop_
_entity.id
_entity.type
_entity.pdbx_description
1 polymer ?
#
loop_
_entity_poly.entity_id
_entity_poly.type
_entity_poly.pdbx_seq_one_letter_code
_entity_poly.pdbx_strand_id
1 'polypeptide(L)'
;MSSHRKHRGYRTQKVIADYLKQWWEYADTAGAGRQGEDILNIPSISIEVKARADFQPLAWIKQAVSNANGKLPIVIMRCNGQGEDAGEYLLFGKVKDIMPIIASKAPSHEIVRCDQDGTYLFKGMECPTCRSMSTNASNAR
;
A
#
# COMPACT_ATOMS: atom_id res chain seq x y z
N MET A 1 -13.09 -14.05 -24.29
CA MET A 1 -12.42 -14.21 -22.97
C MET A 1 -12.85 -15.54 -22.36
N SER A 2 -11.88 -16.32 -21.88
CA SER A 2 -12.16 -17.59 -21.20
C SER A 2 -12.96 -17.35 -19.90
N SER A 3 -14.01 -18.18 -19.67
CA SER A 3 -14.85 -18.18 -18.47
C SER A 3 -14.01 -18.23 -17.19
N HIS A 4 -12.94 -19.02 -17.15
CA HIS A 4 -12.02 -19.12 -16.03
C HIS A 4 -11.37 -17.77 -15.60
N ARG A 5 -11.06 -16.87 -16.55
CA ARG A 5 -10.47 -15.57 -16.23
C ARG A 5 -11.48 -14.63 -15.56
N LYS A 6 -12.74 -14.67 -15.99
CA LYS A 6 -13.82 -13.89 -15.38
C LYS A 6 -14.10 -14.35 -13.95
N HIS A 7 -14.16 -15.67 -13.72
CA HIS A 7 -14.36 -16.24 -12.39
C HIS A 7 -13.23 -15.91 -11.42
N ARG A 8 -11.97 -15.97 -11.88
CA ARG A 8 -10.82 -15.61 -11.04
C ARG A 8 -10.86 -14.13 -10.62
N GLY A 9 -11.19 -13.24 -11.53
CA GLY A 9 -11.29 -11.79 -11.24
C GLY A 9 -12.36 -11.53 -10.18
N TYR A 10 -13.57 -12.02 -10.38
CA TYR A 10 -14.68 -11.85 -9.43
C TYR A 10 -14.38 -12.47 -8.05
N ARG A 11 -13.82 -13.67 -8.01
CA ARG A 11 -13.42 -14.32 -6.76
C ARG A 11 -12.38 -13.50 -6.00
N THR A 12 -11.43 -12.89 -6.69
CA THR A 12 -10.43 -12.00 -6.08
C THR A 12 -11.09 -10.75 -5.52
N GLN A 13 -12.02 -10.12 -6.24
CA GLN A 13 -12.79 -8.97 -5.74
C GLN A 13 -13.53 -9.33 -4.45
N LYS A 14 -14.18 -10.51 -4.40
CA LYS A 14 -14.91 -10.94 -3.21
C LYS A 14 -14.00 -11.15 -2.01
N VAL A 15 -12.84 -11.81 -2.19
CA VAL A 15 -11.84 -11.99 -1.12
C VAL A 15 -11.37 -10.63 -0.57
N ILE A 16 -11.12 -9.66 -1.45
CA ILE A 16 -10.74 -8.29 -1.05
C ILE A 16 -11.88 -7.60 -0.31
N ALA A 17 -13.10 -7.63 -0.85
CA ALA A 17 -14.25 -6.99 -0.21
C ALA A 17 -14.48 -7.55 1.21
N ASP A 18 -14.43 -8.87 1.36
CA ASP A 18 -14.60 -9.53 2.67
C ASP A 18 -13.48 -9.15 3.65
N TYR A 19 -12.24 -9.04 3.19
CA TYR A 19 -11.10 -8.58 4.00
C TYR A 19 -11.27 -7.11 4.47
N LEU A 20 -11.78 -6.25 3.59
CA LEU A 20 -11.97 -4.83 3.86
C LEU A 20 -13.13 -4.55 4.83
N LYS A 21 -14.05 -5.49 5.07
CA LYS A 21 -15.15 -5.36 6.03
C LYS A 21 -14.68 -5.09 7.47
N GLN A 22 -13.46 -5.42 7.81
CA GLN A 22 -12.90 -5.08 9.13
C GLN A 22 -12.81 -3.56 9.39
N TRP A 23 -12.78 -2.73 8.34
CA TRP A 23 -12.78 -1.26 8.43
C TRP A 23 -14.02 -0.61 7.83
N TRP A 24 -14.63 -1.25 6.82
CA TRP A 24 -15.82 -0.80 6.10
C TRP A 24 -16.82 -1.94 6.03
N GLU A 25 -17.68 -2.01 7.02
CA GLU A 25 -18.65 -3.10 7.24
C GLU A 25 -19.46 -3.47 5.99
N TYR A 26 -19.80 -2.46 5.17
CA TYR A 26 -20.60 -2.63 3.96
C TYR A 26 -19.79 -2.77 2.66
N ALA A 27 -18.47 -2.96 2.76
CA ALA A 27 -17.65 -3.20 1.57
C ALA A 27 -18.17 -4.42 0.80
N ASP A 28 -18.39 -4.26 -0.49
CA ASP A 28 -18.89 -5.32 -1.36
C ASP A 28 -18.33 -5.17 -2.78
N THR A 29 -18.51 -6.21 -3.59
CA THR A 29 -18.06 -6.21 -4.98
C THR A 29 -19.06 -5.48 -5.87
N ALA A 30 -18.57 -4.77 -6.91
CA ALA A 30 -19.44 -4.15 -7.91
C ALA A 30 -20.17 -5.15 -8.81
N GLY A 31 -19.71 -6.41 -8.83
CA GLY A 31 -20.21 -7.44 -9.71
C GLY A 31 -19.57 -7.41 -11.10
N ALA A 32 -19.69 -8.53 -11.81
CA ALA A 32 -19.07 -8.70 -13.12
C ALA A 32 -19.70 -7.78 -14.18
N GLY A 33 -18.87 -7.04 -14.91
CA GLY A 33 -19.28 -6.26 -16.08
C GLY A 33 -19.84 -4.86 -15.79
N ARG A 34 -19.80 -4.38 -14.54
CA ARG A 34 -20.09 -2.97 -14.24
C ARG A 34 -18.88 -2.08 -14.54
N GLN A 35 -19.18 -0.87 -15.03
CA GLN A 35 -18.17 0.18 -15.15
C GLN A 35 -18.01 0.88 -13.80
N GLY A 36 -16.80 1.34 -13.49
CA GLY A 36 -16.47 2.04 -12.26
C GLY A 36 -15.51 1.25 -11.37
N GLU A 37 -15.57 1.53 -10.09
CA GLU A 37 -14.75 0.85 -9.08
C GLU A 37 -15.17 -0.62 -8.89
N ASP A 38 -14.21 -1.48 -8.58
CA ASP A 38 -14.46 -2.91 -8.36
C ASP A 38 -15.00 -3.23 -6.96
N ILE A 39 -14.72 -2.40 -5.99
CA ILE A 39 -15.20 -2.52 -4.60
C ILE A 39 -16.06 -1.32 -4.25
N LEU A 40 -17.27 -1.58 -3.79
CA LEU A 40 -18.27 -0.58 -3.44
C LEU A 40 -18.27 -0.24 -1.95
N ASN A 41 -18.97 0.84 -1.59
CA ASN A 41 -19.26 1.26 -0.22
C ASN A 41 -18.03 1.64 0.60
N ILE A 42 -16.97 2.11 -0.07
CA ILE A 42 -15.82 2.73 0.57
C ILE A 42 -15.82 4.21 0.17
N PRO A 43 -16.11 5.13 1.12
CA PRO A 43 -16.41 6.52 0.77
C PRO A 43 -15.21 7.33 0.27
N SER A 44 -13.99 6.99 0.69
CA SER A 44 -12.79 7.79 0.43
C SER A 44 -11.80 7.18 -0.57
N ILE A 45 -11.97 5.91 -0.90
CA ILE A 45 -11.03 5.14 -1.72
C ILE A 45 -11.79 4.47 -2.86
N SER A 46 -11.27 4.57 -4.07
CA SER A 46 -11.73 3.81 -5.24
C SER A 46 -10.74 2.72 -5.55
N ILE A 47 -11.20 1.47 -5.53
CA ILE A 47 -10.35 0.29 -5.65
C ILE A 47 -10.57 -0.37 -7.01
N GLU A 48 -9.50 -0.49 -7.78
CA GLU A 48 -9.38 -1.33 -8.98
C GLU A 48 -8.70 -2.65 -8.61
N VAL A 49 -9.29 -3.77 -8.97
CA VAL A 49 -8.78 -5.11 -8.64
C VAL A 49 -8.17 -5.78 -9.86
N LYS A 50 -6.97 -6.31 -9.71
CA LYS A 50 -6.28 -7.06 -10.76
C LYS A 50 -5.87 -8.46 -10.27
N ALA A 51 -6.21 -9.46 -11.07
CA ALA A 51 -5.82 -10.87 -10.84
C ALA A 51 -5.28 -11.45 -12.14
N ARG A 52 -4.08 -10.98 -12.53
CA ARG A 52 -3.46 -11.30 -13.83
C ARG A 52 -2.03 -11.83 -13.66
N ALA A 53 -1.56 -12.53 -14.69
CA ALA A 53 -0.18 -12.98 -14.77
C ALA A 53 0.77 -11.88 -15.30
N ASP A 54 0.27 -11.03 -16.19
CA ASP A 54 0.97 -9.86 -16.71
C ASP A 54 0.91 -8.70 -15.69
N PHE A 55 1.91 -7.85 -15.72
CA PHE A 55 2.03 -6.69 -14.83
C PHE A 55 2.09 -5.40 -15.63
N GLN A 56 1.00 -4.62 -15.62
CA GLN A 56 0.85 -3.36 -16.36
C GLN A 56 0.42 -2.21 -15.43
N PRO A 57 1.27 -1.82 -14.46
CA PRO A 57 0.86 -0.92 -13.37
C PRO A 57 0.39 0.45 -13.86
N LEU A 58 1.04 1.02 -14.88
CA LEU A 58 0.67 2.34 -15.41
C LEU A 58 -0.72 2.33 -16.08
N ALA A 59 -1.05 1.29 -16.83
CA ALA A 59 -2.36 1.15 -17.45
C ALA A 59 -3.46 0.95 -16.38
N TRP A 60 -3.18 0.18 -15.36
CA TRP A 60 -4.13 -0.09 -14.27
C TRP A 60 -4.36 1.12 -13.39
N ILE A 61 -3.31 1.89 -13.07
CA ILE A 61 -3.46 3.17 -12.34
C ILE A 61 -4.26 4.17 -13.18
N LYS A 62 -4.03 4.24 -14.49
CA LYS A 62 -4.84 5.09 -15.38
C LYS A 62 -6.32 4.72 -15.34
N GLN A 63 -6.64 3.43 -15.34
CA GLN A 63 -8.00 2.92 -15.20
C GLN A 63 -8.58 3.27 -13.81
N ALA A 64 -7.85 3.05 -12.73
CA ALA A 64 -8.28 3.39 -11.38
C ALA A 64 -8.59 4.88 -11.23
N VAL A 65 -7.75 5.76 -11.78
CA VAL A 65 -7.97 7.22 -11.80
C VAL A 65 -9.23 7.58 -12.57
N SER A 66 -9.46 6.95 -13.73
CA SER A 66 -10.66 7.18 -14.55
C SER A 66 -11.96 6.81 -13.81
N ASN A 67 -11.91 5.79 -12.96
CA ASN A 67 -13.07 5.28 -12.22
C ASN A 67 -13.25 5.93 -10.84
N ALA A 68 -12.31 6.76 -10.39
CA ALA A 68 -12.22 7.18 -8.99
C ALA A 68 -13.30 8.19 -8.54
N ASN A 69 -13.86 8.97 -9.44
CA ASN A 69 -14.90 9.97 -9.14
C ASN A 69 -14.55 10.86 -7.91
N GLY A 70 -13.31 11.37 -7.85
CA GLY A 70 -12.83 12.22 -6.76
C GLY A 70 -12.34 11.46 -5.52
N LYS A 71 -12.49 10.15 -5.46
CA LYS A 71 -11.89 9.31 -4.41
C LYS A 71 -10.40 9.06 -4.66
N LEU A 72 -9.68 8.57 -3.65
CA LEU A 72 -8.29 8.14 -3.78
C LEU A 72 -8.22 6.88 -4.67
N PRO A 73 -7.61 6.94 -5.87
CA PRO A 73 -7.49 5.77 -6.73
C PRO A 73 -6.34 4.87 -6.27
N ILE A 74 -6.66 3.60 -6.01
CA ILE A 74 -5.67 2.56 -5.71
C ILE A 74 -5.93 1.31 -6.52
N VAL A 75 -4.90 0.50 -6.70
CA VAL A 75 -4.98 -0.83 -7.32
C VAL A 75 -4.60 -1.86 -6.28
N ILE A 76 -5.41 -2.91 -6.14
CA ILE A 76 -5.06 -4.12 -5.39
C ILE A 76 -4.84 -5.25 -6.39
N MET A 77 -3.67 -5.86 -6.33
CA MET A 77 -3.26 -6.91 -7.26
C MET A 77 -3.00 -8.21 -6.53
N ARG A 78 -3.70 -9.26 -6.96
CA ARG A 78 -3.35 -10.65 -6.65
C ARG A 78 -2.37 -11.16 -7.72
N CYS A 79 -1.15 -11.44 -7.32
CA CYS A 79 -0.14 -12.01 -8.20
C CYS A 79 -0.42 -13.48 -8.52
N ASN A 80 0.22 -13.98 -9.57
CA ASN A 80 0.12 -15.40 -9.90
C ASN A 80 0.80 -16.23 -8.80
N GLY A 81 0.14 -17.31 -8.36
CA GLY A 81 0.64 -18.15 -7.27
C GLY A 81 0.24 -17.70 -5.86
N GLN A 82 -0.29 -16.48 -5.66
CA GLN A 82 -0.85 -16.09 -4.36
C GLN A 82 -2.16 -16.83 -4.07
N GLY A 83 -2.33 -17.19 -2.80
CA GLY A 83 -3.57 -17.77 -2.26
C GLY A 83 -4.72 -16.76 -2.16
N GLU A 84 -5.68 -17.04 -1.29
CA GLU A 84 -6.87 -16.21 -1.06
C GLU A 84 -6.78 -15.42 0.25
N ASP A 85 -5.59 -14.98 0.59
CA ASP A 85 -5.33 -14.03 1.68
C ASP A 85 -5.14 -12.63 1.10
N ALA A 86 -6.16 -11.79 1.23
CA ALA A 86 -6.11 -10.42 0.70
C ALA A 86 -5.08 -9.53 1.43
N GLY A 87 -4.71 -9.89 2.65
CA GLY A 87 -3.66 -9.21 3.40
C GLY A 87 -2.28 -9.30 2.74
N GLU A 88 -2.05 -10.36 1.96
CA GLU A 88 -0.80 -10.60 1.23
C GLU A 88 -0.79 -10.01 -0.21
N TYR A 89 -1.91 -9.44 -0.66
CA TYR A 89 -1.96 -8.84 -2.00
C TYR A 89 -1.21 -7.52 -2.05
N LEU A 90 -0.73 -7.16 -3.24
CA LEU A 90 -0.02 -5.91 -3.43
C LEU A 90 -1.01 -4.76 -3.59
N LEU A 91 -0.75 -3.65 -2.89
CA LEU A 91 -1.48 -2.41 -3.03
C LEU A 91 -0.55 -1.34 -3.60
N PHE A 92 -1.00 -0.58 -4.61
CA PHE A 92 -0.22 0.52 -5.16
C PHE A 92 -1.10 1.65 -5.73
N GLY A 93 -0.50 2.82 -5.84
CA GLY A 93 -1.11 4.03 -6.38
C GLY A 93 -0.04 5.05 -6.73
N LYS A 94 -0.42 6.27 -7.06
CA LYS A 94 0.54 7.34 -7.34
C LYS A 94 1.15 7.87 -6.04
N VAL A 95 2.44 8.13 -6.05
CA VAL A 95 3.19 8.69 -4.90
C VAL A 95 2.52 9.96 -4.38
N LYS A 96 2.12 10.87 -5.27
CA LYS A 96 1.46 12.14 -4.89
C LYS A 96 0.13 11.95 -4.16
N ASP A 97 -0.56 10.84 -4.37
CA ASP A 97 -1.87 10.55 -3.78
C ASP A 97 -1.72 9.79 -2.46
N ILE A 98 -0.75 8.88 -2.36
CA ILE A 98 -0.55 8.00 -1.20
C ILE A 98 0.38 8.60 -0.15
N MET A 99 1.49 9.23 -0.55
CA MET A 99 2.49 9.76 0.40
C MET A 99 1.94 10.78 1.39
N PRO A 100 1.03 11.71 1.05
CA PRO A 100 0.44 12.62 2.03
C PRO A 100 -0.30 11.88 3.14
N ILE A 101 -0.97 10.76 2.83
CA ILE A 101 -1.70 9.95 3.80
C ILE A 101 -0.73 9.22 4.73
N ILE A 102 0.29 8.58 4.18
CA ILE A 102 1.33 7.91 4.96
C ILE A 102 2.03 8.92 5.88
N ALA A 103 2.44 10.07 5.35
CA ALA A 103 3.12 11.10 6.11
C ALA A 103 2.24 11.67 7.25
N SER A 104 0.92 11.81 7.03
CA SER A 104 0.00 12.26 8.07
C SER A 104 -0.18 11.27 9.23
N LYS A 105 0.09 10.00 9.01
CA LYS A 105 0.01 8.91 10.00
C LYS A 105 1.37 8.52 10.57
N ALA A 106 2.46 8.91 9.91
CA ALA A 106 3.79 8.69 10.44
C ALA A 106 3.96 9.49 11.73
N PRO A 107 4.53 8.90 12.78
CA PRO A 107 4.84 9.64 13.98
C PRO A 107 5.81 10.78 13.62
N SER A 108 5.53 11.98 14.14
CA SER A 108 6.41 13.14 13.97
C SER A 108 7.67 12.94 14.82
N HIS A 109 8.64 12.22 14.29
CA HIS A 109 9.95 12.15 14.90
C HIS A 109 10.75 13.37 14.48
N GLU A 110 11.20 14.17 15.46
CA GLU A 110 12.16 15.23 15.20
C GLU A 110 13.47 14.60 14.76
N ILE A 111 13.89 14.95 13.54
CA ILE A 111 15.19 14.51 13.01
C ILE A 111 16.24 15.51 13.45
N VAL A 112 17.29 15.03 14.10
CA VAL A 112 18.45 15.80 14.52
C VAL A 112 19.68 15.32 13.76
N ARG A 113 20.62 16.24 13.53
CA ARG A 113 21.91 15.92 12.91
C ARG A 113 22.95 15.69 13.99
N CYS A 114 23.73 14.64 13.89
CA CYS A 114 24.86 14.42 14.75
C CYS A 114 25.95 15.46 14.45
N ASP A 115 26.41 16.19 15.47
CA ASP A 115 27.42 17.24 15.33
C ASP A 115 28.82 16.70 14.98
N GLN A 116 29.09 15.42 15.26
CA GLN A 116 30.41 14.86 15.04
C GLN A 116 30.60 14.29 13.63
N ASP A 117 29.62 13.56 13.10
CA ASP A 117 29.75 12.88 11.81
C ASP A 117 28.71 13.32 10.77
N GLY A 118 27.76 14.17 11.16
CA GLY A 118 26.73 14.69 10.29
C GLY A 118 25.58 13.71 9.97
N THR A 119 25.55 12.53 10.59
CA THR A 119 24.48 11.53 10.42
C THR A 119 23.15 12.08 10.92
N TYR A 120 22.08 11.84 10.17
CA TYR A 120 20.73 12.19 10.60
C TYR A 120 20.14 11.07 11.46
N LEU A 121 19.57 11.43 12.60
CA LEU A 121 19.04 10.53 13.62
C LEU A 121 17.67 11.00 14.08
N PHE A 122 16.85 10.11 14.59
CA PHE A 122 15.68 10.52 15.36
C PHE A 122 16.13 11.05 16.73
N LYS A 123 15.50 12.12 17.19
CA LYS A 123 15.78 12.71 18.50
C LYS A 123 15.69 11.64 19.60
N GLY A 124 16.73 11.51 20.39
CA GLY A 124 16.85 10.52 21.44
C GLY A 124 17.51 9.20 21.03
N MET A 125 17.86 9.02 19.75
CA MET A 125 18.69 7.89 19.33
C MET A 125 20.18 8.20 19.49
N GLU A 126 20.94 7.21 19.94
CA GLU A 126 22.40 7.29 19.97
C GLU A 126 22.99 7.13 18.57
N CYS A 127 23.95 7.99 18.23
CA CYS A 127 24.67 7.88 16.97
C CYS A 127 25.54 6.61 16.95
N PRO A 128 25.36 5.69 15.97
CA PRO A 128 26.14 4.45 15.91
C PRO A 128 27.64 4.70 15.82
N THR A 129 28.07 5.74 15.11
CA THR A 129 29.48 6.11 14.95
C THR A 129 30.08 6.64 16.27
N CYS A 130 29.36 7.52 16.99
CA CYS A 130 29.81 8.03 18.28
C CYS A 130 29.87 6.93 19.36
N ARG A 131 28.94 5.97 19.31
CA ARG A 131 28.91 4.83 20.21
C ARG A 131 30.16 3.93 20.03
N SER A 132 30.56 3.69 18.79
CA SER A 132 31.75 2.87 18.50
C SER A 132 33.05 3.53 18.94
N MET A 133 33.12 4.87 18.92
CA MET A 133 34.30 5.63 19.41
C MET A 133 34.44 5.59 20.94
N SER A 134 33.32 5.61 21.68
CA SER A 134 33.38 5.56 23.16
C SER A 134 33.77 4.19 23.68
N THR A 135 33.50 3.10 22.98
CA THR A 135 33.94 1.74 23.37
C THR A 135 35.40 1.48 23.10
N ASN A 136 36.02 2.15 22.12
CA ASN A 136 37.46 2.02 21.84
C ASN A 136 38.35 2.82 22.81
N ALA A 137 37.84 3.87 23.45
CA ALA A 137 38.54 4.67 24.43
C ALA A 137 38.72 3.93 25.79
N SER A 138 37.87 2.94 26.11
CA SER A 138 37.94 2.16 27.34
C SER A 138 38.88 0.97 27.28
N ASN A 139 39.38 0.60 26.10
CA ASN A 139 40.34 -0.54 25.93
C ASN A 139 41.80 -0.10 25.73
N ALA A 140 42.12 1.17 25.90
CA ALA A 140 43.48 1.71 25.80
C ALA A 140 44.04 2.14 27.18
N ARG A 141 43.97 1.20 28.17
CA ARG A 141 44.73 1.31 29.44
C ARG A 141 45.33 -0.02 29.80
#